data_f700dbc2476f538c7c077f220daee670
#
_entry.id   f700dbc2476f538c7c077f220daee670
#
_cell.length_a   1.000
_cell.length_b   1.000
_cell.length_c   1.000
_cell.angle_alpha   90.00
_cell.angle_beta   90.00
_cell.angle_gamma   90.00
#
_symmetry.space_group_name_H-M   'P 1'
#
loop_
_entity.id
_entity.type
_entity.pdbx_description
1 polymer ?
#
loop_
_entity_poly.entity_id
_entity_poly.type
_entity_poly.pdbx_seq_one_letter_code
_entity_poly.pdbx_strand_id
1 'polypeptide(L)'
;KGKRRSIFLSEKLCRLLKSYLKRNGITAGPVFVTRSGRPLDRSNIWRDMKVLCKSAGVKPDKVFPHNLRHLFARTFYTQEKDLSRLADILGHTSVNTTRIYTAESGLIHARQMERMGLIVT
;
A
#
# COMPACT_ATOMS: atom_id res chain seq x y z
N LYS A 1 2.65 -10.26 15.03
CA LYS A 1 3.49 -11.45 14.90
C LYS A 1 2.62 -12.66 14.62
N GLY A 2 2.89 -13.39 13.52
CA GLY A 2 2.16 -14.60 13.17
C GLY A 2 0.74 -14.39 12.64
N LYS A 3 0.29 -13.18 12.44
CA LYS A 3 -1.02 -12.90 11.85
C LYS A 3 -0.95 -13.11 10.33
N ARG A 4 -1.82 -13.97 9.83
CA ARG A 4 -1.98 -14.18 8.39
C ARG A 4 -3.14 -13.35 7.90
N ARG A 5 -2.99 -12.75 6.72
CA ARG A 5 -4.06 -12.03 6.04
C ARG A 5 -4.08 -12.44 4.59
N SER A 6 -5.28 -12.52 4.04
CA SER A 6 -5.46 -12.64 2.60
C SER A 6 -5.63 -11.24 2.01
N ILE A 7 -4.94 -10.99 0.93
CA ILE A 7 -5.05 -9.74 0.20
C ILE A 7 -5.38 -10.03 -1.27
N PHE A 8 -6.06 -9.09 -1.90
CA PHE A 8 -6.34 -9.19 -3.32
C PHE A 8 -5.21 -8.56 -4.12
N LEU A 9 -4.85 -9.20 -5.21
CA LEU A 9 -3.85 -8.70 -6.13
C LEU A 9 -4.52 -8.33 -7.45
N SER A 10 -4.08 -7.25 -8.08
CA SER A 10 -4.53 -6.91 -9.42
C SER A 10 -4.08 -7.99 -10.42
N GLU A 11 -4.81 -8.14 -11.52
CA GLU A 11 -4.45 -9.09 -12.56
C GLU A 11 -3.05 -8.84 -13.12
N LYS A 12 -2.71 -7.57 -13.31
CA LYS A 12 -1.38 -7.19 -13.79
C LYS A 12 -0.29 -7.64 -12.84
N LEU A 13 -0.47 -7.44 -11.53
CA LEU A 13 0.50 -7.88 -10.54
C LEU A 13 0.59 -9.40 -10.49
N CYS A 14 -0.53 -10.11 -10.60
CA CYS A 14 -0.53 -11.57 -10.66
C CYS A 14 0.27 -12.09 -11.86
N ARG A 15 0.12 -11.46 -13.02
CA ARG A 15 0.87 -11.84 -14.22
C ARG A 15 2.38 -11.60 -14.02
N LEU A 16 2.74 -10.47 -13.42
CA LEU A 16 4.13 -10.16 -13.13
C LEU A 16 4.77 -11.17 -12.17
N LEU A 17 4.04 -11.52 -11.12
CA LEU A 17 4.51 -12.51 -10.15
C LEU A 17 4.66 -13.90 -10.77
N LYS A 18 3.69 -14.33 -11.59
CA LYS A 18 3.79 -15.60 -12.30
C LYS A 18 4.99 -15.65 -13.24
N SER A 19 5.24 -14.56 -13.96
CA SER A 19 6.42 -14.45 -14.81
C SER A 19 7.71 -14.53 -14.02
N TYR A 20 7.75 -13.86 -12.89
CA TYR A 20 8.91 -13.89 -11.98
C TYR A 20 9.19 -15.31 -11.48
N LEU A 21 8.15 -16.00 -11.02
CA LEU A 21 8.27 -17.39 -10.54
C LEU A 21 8.80 -18.31 -11.63
N LYS A 22 8.27 -18.18 -12.85
CA LYS A 22 8.69 -18.99 -13.99
C LYS A 22 10.14 -18.74 -14.36
N ARG A 23 10.55 -17.48 -14.45
CA ARG A 23 11.93 -17.10 -14.81
C ARG A 23 12.95 -17.59 -13.79
N ASN A 24 12.58 -17.65 -12.52
CA ASN A 24 13.46 -18.05 -11.45
C ASN A 24 13.30 -19.52 -11.03
N GLY A 25 12.47 -20.29 -11.75
CA GLY A 25 12.28 -21.72 -11.49
C GLY A 25 11.68 -22.01 -10.12
N ILE A 26 10.88 -21.11 -9.57
CA ILE A 26 10.30 -21.25 -8.23
C ILE A 26 9.00 -22.03 -8.34
N THR A 27 8.95 -23.22 -7.76
CA THR A 27 7.77 -24.07 -7.75
C THR A 27 7.16 -24.23 -6.36
N ALA A 28 7.93 -23.97 -5.31
CA ALA A 28 7.48 -24.10 -3.93
C ALA A 28 8.36 -23.24 -3.03
N GLY A 29 7.89 -22.96 -1.83
CA GLY A 29 8.64 -22.19 -0.82
C GLY A 29 8.53 -20.69 -1.01
N PRO A 30 9.44 -19.92 -0.39
CA PRO A 30 9.41 -18.46 -0.46
C PRO A 30 9.61 -17.94 -1.87
N VAL A 31 8.87 -16.90 -2.23
CA VAL A 31 8.99 -16.26 -3.55
C VAL A 31 10.25 -15.41 -3.65
N PHE A 32 10.52 -14.62 -2.63
CA PHE A 32 11.66 -13.72 -2.59
C PHE A 32 12.66 -14.21 -1.56
N VAL A 33 13.87 -14.42 -2.00
CA VAL A 33 14.92 -15.01 -1.17
C VAL A 33 16.23 -14.21 -1.26
N THR A 34 17.08 -14.37 -0.26
CA THR A 34 18.44 -13.85 -0.28
C THR A 34 19.32 -14.73 -1.17
N ARG A 35 20.57 -14.32 -1.40
CA ARG A 35 21.54 -15.13 -2.15
C ARG A 35 21.76 -16.51 -1.53
N SER A 36 21.61 -16.62 -0.21
CA SER A 36 21.76 -17.89 0.51
C SER A 36 20.48 -18.73 0.53
N GLY A 37 19.41 -18.30 -0.14
CA GLY A 37 18.14 -19.02 -0.24
C GLY A 37 17.19 -18.81 0.94
N ARG A 38 17.48 -17.89 1.84
CA ARG A 38 16.61 -17.57 2.98
C ARG A 38 15.50 -16.58 2.55
N PRO A 39 14.31 -16.68 3.13
CA PRO A 39 13.26 -15.67 2.85
C PRO A 39 13.75 -14.27 3.18
N LEU A 40 13.35 -13.30 2.36
CA LEU A 40 13.63 -11.90 2.65
C LEU A 40 12.91 -11.48 3.92
N ASP A 41 13.58 -10.72 4.77
CA ASP A 41 13.00 -10.10 5.95
C ASP A 41 12.88 -8.57 5.76
N ARG A 42 12.35 -7.91 6.78
CA ARG A 42 12.16 -6.44 6.75
C ARG A 42 13.48 -5.69 6.54
N SER A 43 14.54 -6.17 7.18
CA SER A 43 15.85 -5.53 7.11
C SER A 43 16.43 -5.61 5.70
N ASN A 44 16.28 -6.75 5.04
CA ASN A 44 16.72 -6.94 3.67
C ASN A 44 15.98 -5.97 2.73
N ILE A 45 14.66 -5.92 2.83
CA ILE A 45 13.82 -5.07 1.99
C ILE A 45 14.20 -3.59 2.20
N TRP A 46 14.33 -3.18 3.45
CA TRP A 46 14.67 -1.80 3.79
C TRP A 46 16.03 -1.41 3.20
N ARG A 47 17.03 -2.28 3.37
CA ARG A 47 18.37 -2.07 2.85
C ARG A 47 18.40 -1.99 1.33
N ASP A 48 17.72 -2.92 0.67
CA ASP A 48 17.67 -2.97 -0.80
C ASP A 48 16.98 -1.75 -1.38
N MET A 49 15.93 -1.26 -0.73
CA MET A 49 15.28 -0.01 -1.13
C MET A 49 16.24 1.18 -1.04
N LYS A 50 17.07 1.26 0.00
CA LYS A 50 18.05 2.34 0.15
C LYS A 50 19.12 2.27 -0.95
N VAL A 51 19.58 1.08 -1.30
CA VAL A 51 20.52 0.88 -2.40
C VAL A 51 19.91 1.33 -3.73
N LEU A 52 18.66 0.97 -3.99
CA LEU A 52 17.95 1.41 -5.20
C LEU A 52 17.80 2.92 -5.27
N CYS A 53 17.52 3.57 -4.15
CA CYS A 53 17.45 5.03 -4.10
C CYS A 53 18.75 5.68 -4.54
N LYS A 54 19.88 5.16 -4.09
CA LYS A 54 21.20 5.67 -4.44
C LYS A 54 21.44 5.56 -5.95
N SER A 55 21.16 4.40 -6.54
CA SER A 55 21.36 4.19 -7.98
C SER A 55 20.37 4.99 -8.83
N ALA A 56 19.17 5.27 -8.30
CA ALA A 56 18.15 6.04 -9.01
C ALA A 56 18.26 7.55 -8.83
N GLY A 57 19.17 8.02 -7.99
CA GLY A 57 19.33 9.44 -7.67
C GLY A 57 18.17 10.02 -6.87
N VAL A 58 17.48 9.20 -6.09
CA VAL A 58 16.33 9.58 -5.27
C VAL A 58 16.78 9.71 -3.82
N LYS A 59 16.25 10.72 -3.11
CA LYS A 59 16.52 10.88 -1.68
C LYS A 59 15.98 9.68 -0.90
N PRO A 60 16.81 9.02 -0.07
CA PRO A 60 16.38 7.81 0.63
C PRO A 60 15.45 8.05 1.81
N ASP A 61 15.36 9.29 2.32
CA ASP A 61 14.63 9.62 3.56
C ASP A 61 13.16 9.20 3.53
N LYS A 62 12.53 9.29 2.35
CA LYS A 62 11.10 9.04 2.18
C LYS A 62 10.80 7.70 1.53
N VAL A 63 11.81 6.92 1.20
CA VAL A 63 11.62 5.64 0.48
C VAL A 63 11.81 4.48 1.46
N PHE A 64 10.70 3.99 1.99
CA PHE A 64 10.64 2.84 2.88
C PHE A 64 9.25 2.23 2.82
N PRO A 65 9.09 0.93 3.16
CA PRO A 65 7.82 0.22 2.96
C PRO A 65 6.61 0.91 3.58
N HIS A 66 6.74 1.44 4.78
CA HIS A 66 5.62 2.11 5.44
C HIS A 66 5.18 3.37 4.70
N ASN A 67 6.11 4.07 4.07
CA ASN A 67 5.79 5.26 3.27
C ASN A 67 5.09 4.90 1.96
N LEU A 68 5.43 3.75 1.37
CA LEU A 68 4.70 3.22 0.21
C LEU A 68 3.26 2.86 0.60
N ARG A 69 3.06 2.35 1.80
CA ARG A 69 1.73 2.10 2.37
C ARG A 69 0.93 3.40 2.49
N HIS A 70 1.55 4.48 2.95
CA HIS A 70 0.93 5.80 3.00
C HIS A 70 0.54 6.31 1.61
N LEU A 71 1.42 6.14 0.64
CA LEU A 71 1.14 6.53 -0.75
C LEU A 71 -0.08 5.77 -1.29
N PHE A 72 -0.12 4.47 -1.09
CA PHE A 72 -1.26 3.64 -1.49
C PHE A 72 -2.56 4.16 -0.87
N ALA A 73 -2.53 4.38 0.44
CA ALA A 73 -3.71 4.82 1.18
C ALA A 73 -4.25 6.16 0.66
N ARG A 74 -3.38 7.12 0.43
CA ARG A 74 -3.77 8.43 -0.11
C ARG A 74 -4.32 8.32 -1.52
N THR A 75 -3.67 7.56 -2.37
CA THR A 75 -4.10 7.35 -3.76
C THR A 75 -5.46 6.66 -3.80
N PHE A 76 -5.62 5.59 -3.03
CA PHE A 76 -6.89 4.87 -2.94
C PHE A 76 -8.03 5.80 -2.50
N TYR A 77 -7.83 6.53 -1.41
CA TYR A 77 -8.87 7.40 -0.87
C TYR A 77 -9.20 8.54 -1.83
N THR A 78 -8.21 9.09 -2.53
CA THR A 78 -8.44 10.15 -3.53
C THR A 78 -9.37 9.66 -4.64
N GLN A 79 -9.22 8.42 -5.07
CA GLN A 79 -9.99 7.84 -6.15
C GLN A 79 -11.34 7.28 -5.70
N GLU A 80 -11.36 6.55 -4.60
CA GLU A 80 -12.53 5.76 -4.18
C GLU A 80 -13.34 6.39 -3.06
N LYS A 81 -12.76 7.26 -2.24
CA LYS A 81 -13.42 7.92 -1.10
C LYS A 81 -14.12 6.97 -0.14
N ASP A 82 -13.67 5.73 -0.06
CA ASP A 82 -14.25 4.70 0.79
C ASP A 82 -13.29 4.35 1.92
N LEU A 83 -13.49 4.98 3.07
CA LEU A 83 -12.62 4.84 4.24
C LEU A 83 -12.70 3.45 4.85
N SER A 84 -13.90 2.86 4.93
CA SER A 84 -14.08 1.53 5.48
C SER A 84 -13.36 0.48 4.65
N ARG A 85 -13.48 0.56 3.33
CA ARG A 85 -12.79 -0.36 2.42
C ARG A 85 -11.29 -0.19 2.50
N LEU A 86 -10.81 1.06 2.59
CA LEU A 86 -9.38 1.31 2.76
C LEU A 86 -8.85 0.69 4.05
N ALA A 87 -9.59 0.84 5.16
CA ALA A 87 -9.23 0.22 6.43
C ALA A 87 -9.13 -1.30 6.33
N ASP A 88 -10.08 -1.93 5.65
CA ASP A 88 -10.08 -3.38 5.40
C ASP A 88 -8.84 -3.80 4.60
N ILE A 89 -8.53 -3.11 3.52
CA ILE A 89 -7.38 -3.41 2.68
C ILE A 89 -6.07 -3.29 3.48
N LEU A 90 -5.94 -2.25 4.29
CA LEU A 90 -4.77 -2.02 5.12
C LEU A 90 -4.70 -2.93 6.34
N GLY A 91 -5.81 -3.58 6.69
CA GLY A 91 -5.90 -4.45 7.86
C GLY A 91 -5.97 -3.69 9.18
N HIS A 92 -6.47 -2.46 9.15
CA HIS A 92 -6.72 -1.70 10.37
C HIS A 92 -7.93 -2.25 11.10
N THR A 93 -7.84 -2.40 12.42
CA THR A 93 -8.97 -2.84 13.26
C THR A 93 -9.95 -1.71 13.53
N SER A 94 -9.53 -0.46 13.30
CA SER A 94 -10.34 0.73 13.50
C SER A 94 -10.23 1.67 12.32
N VAL A 95 -11.36 2.21 11.87
CA VAL A 95 -11.43 3.22 10.83
C VAL A 95 -10.71 4.50 11.26
N ASN A 96 -10.67 4.79 12.55
CA ASN A 96 -9.97 5.96 13.09
C ASN A 96 -8.48 5.99 12.73
N THR A 97 -7.81 4.84 12.73
CA THR A 97 -6.41 4.74 12.33
C THR A 97 -6.23 5.12 10.86
N THR A 98 -7.21 4.80 10.02
CA THR A 98 -7.18 5.09 8.58
C THR A 98 -7.47 6.56 8.29
N ARG A 99 -8.22 7.25 9.14
CA ARG A 99 -8.63 8.64 8.94
C ARG A 99 -7.47 9.63 8.80
N ILE A 100 -6.28 9.27 9.27
CA ILE A 100 -5.09 10.12 9.10
C ILE A 100 -4.77 10.38 7.62
N TYR A 101 -5.21 9.51 6.72
CA TYR A 101 -5.00 9.67 5.27
C TYR A 101 -6.09 10.50 4.59
N THR A 102 -7.11 10.86 5.34
CA THR A 102 -8.35 11.43 4.80
C THR A 102 -8.73 12.75 5.45
N ALA A 103 -7.79 13.36 6.18
CA ALA A 103 -8.03 14.64 6.83
C ALA A 103 -8.35 15.71 5.77
N GLU A 104 -9.62 16.06 5.66
CA GLU A 104 -10.12 17.07 4.75
C GLU A 104 -10.56 18.31 5.51
N SER A 105 -10.46 19.47 4.86
CA SER A 105 -10.91 20.72 5.48
C SER A 105 -12.44 20.77 5.62
N GLY A 106 -12.92 21.48 6.63
CA GLY A 106 -14.36 21.70 6.79
C GLY A 106 -15.00 22.36 5.58
N LEU A 107 -14.23 23.14 4.82
CA LEU A 107 -14.72 23.75 3.58
C LEU A 107 -15.08 22.70 2.54
N ILE A 108 -14.29 21.64 2.41
CA ILE A 108 -14.59 20.53 1.49
C ILE A 108 -15.88 19.83 1.93
N HIS A 109 -16.03 19.57 3.23
CA HIS A 109 -17.24 18.96 3.78
C HIS A 109 -18.47 19.83 3.52
N ALA A 110 -18.34 21.13 3.72
CA ALA A 110 -19.43 22.08 3.45
C ALA A 110 -19.86 22.06 1.99
N ARG A 111 -18.90 22.02 1.06
CA ARG A 111 -19.19 21.94 -0.38
C ARG A 111 -19.89 20.63 -0.74
N GLN A 112 -19.51 19.54 -0.12
CA GLN A 112 -20.15 18.23 -0.34
C GLN A 112 -21.60 18.26 0.15
N MET A 113 -21.85 18.86 1.31
CA MET A 113 -23.19 19.02 1.85
C MET A 113 -24.06 19.88 0.95
N GLU A 114 -23.52 20.99 0.43
CA GLU A 114 -24.22 21.85 -0.53
C GLU A 114 -24.64 21.06 -1.78
N ARG A 115 -23.74 20.24 -2.32
CA ARG A 115 -24.02 19.44 -3.52
C ARG A 115 -25.10 18.38 -3.32
N MET A 116 -25.39 17.99 -2.09
CA MET A 116 -26.49 17.06 -1.80
C MET A 116 -27.87 17.66 -2.07
N GLY A 117 -27.98 18.99 -2.06
CA GLY A 117 -29.23 19.66 -2.38
C GLY A 117 -30.39 19.37 -1.42
N LEU A 118 -30.08 19.03 -0.18
CA LEU A 118 -31.11 18.66 0.80
C LEU A 118 -31.83 19.85 1.42
N ILE A 119 -31.25 21.05 1.32
CA ILE A 119 -31.89 22.27 1.80
C ILE A 119 -32.43 23.01 0.59
N VAL A 120 -33.72 23.15 0.57
CA VAL A 120 -34.46 23.82 -0.51
C VAL A 120 -35.04 25.09 0.05
N THR A 121 -34.45 26.23 -0.31
CA THR A 121 -34.95 27.57 0.06
C THR A 121 -35.06 28.45 -1.15
#